data_470939014a5816bcdb078b011bf9f982
#
_entry.id   470939014a5816bcdb078b011bf9f982
#
_cell.length_a   1.000
_cell.length_b   1.000
_cell.length_c   1.000
_cell.angle_alpha   90.00
_cell.angle_beta   90.00
_cell.angle_gamma   90.00
#
_symmetry.space_group_name_H-M   'P 1'
#
loop_
_entity.id
_entity.type
_entity.pdbx_description
1 polymer ?
#
loop_
_entity_poly.entity_id
_entity_poly.type
_entity_poly.pdbx_seq_one_letter_code
_entity_poly.pdbx_strand_id
1 'polypeptide(L)'
;LLDDRRCTIHWENIDGLAEEFPLLEITNELFEIDDTRITCSGGTASLDMILYLISQVHGSSLAAQVSEQFIHDRIRDPSDRQRMELRSRLGVSHPKLLAVVSFMEEGLEEPYSQTELAQKANLSTRQLERLFRKYLQTTPTRYYLNLRLARARHLLRQTSMSILSIALACGFVSASHFSKCYREI
;
A
#
# COMPACT_ATOMS: atom_id res chain seq x y z
N LEU A 1 17.61 -9.19 14.62
CA LEU A 1 18.33 -9.34 13.34
C LEU A 1 18.22 -8.10 12.46
N LEU A 2 17.03 -7.44 12.51
CA LEU A 2 16.73 -6.21 11.78
C LEU A 2 16.40 -5.03 12.70
N ASP A 3 16.56 -5.20 14.03
CA ASP A 3 16.30 -4.13 15.00
C ASP A 3 17.17 -2.92 14.67
N ASP A 4 16.60 -1.72 14.70
CA ASP A 4 17.23 -0.46 14.33
C ASP A 4 17.82 -0.44 12.90
N ARG A 5 17.29 -1.24 11.99
CA ARG A 5 17.69 -1.33 10.58
C ARG A 5 16.56 -0.96 9.65
N ARG A 6 16.92 -0.33 8.54
CA ARG A 6 15.98 -0.11 7.43
C ARG A 6 15.70 -1.43 6.72
N CYS A 7 14.44 -1.71 6.52
CA CYS A 7 14.01 -2.91 5.81
C CYS A 7 12.73 -2.67 5.02
N THR A 8 12.49 -3.52 4.06
CA THR A 8 11.23 -3.51 3.30
C THR A 8 10.64 -4.90 3.21
N ILE A 9 9.35 -4.96 3.01
CA ILE A 9 8.55 -6.16 2.77
C ILE A 9 7.46 -5.83 1.76
N HIS A 10 6.78 -6.84 1.25
CA HIS A 10 5.62 -6.64 0.35
C HIS A 10 4.61 -5.67 0.96
N TRP A 11 4.14 -4.69 0.18
CA TRP A 11 3.26 -3.61 0.64
C TRP A 11 2.01 -4.10 1.39
N GLU A 12 1.49 -5.29 1.10
CA GLU A 12 0.36 -5.89 1.85
C GLU A 12 0.72 -6.28 3.28
N ASN A 13 2.00 -6.49 3.57
CA ASN A 13 2.47 -6.99 4.86
C ASN A 13 3.10 -5.90 5.74
N ILE A 14 3.26 -4.68 5.23
CA ILE A 14 3.91 -3.56 5.94
C ILE A 14 3.18 -3.27 7.25
N ASP A 15 1.87 -3.09 7.21
CA ASP A 15 1.07 -2.81 8.40
C ASP A 15 1.21 -3.91 9.46
N GLY A 16 1.16 -5.18 9.03
CA GLY A 16 1.30 -6.32 9.93
C GLY A 16 2.69 -6.41 10.56
N LEU A 17 3.74 -6.19 9.76
CA LEU A 17 5.11 -6.21 10.26
C LEU A 17 5.38 -5.06 11.24
N ALA A 18 4.86 -3.87 10.96
CA ALA A 18 5.00 -2.70 11.83
C ALA A 18 4.33 -2.91 13.20
N GLU A 19 3.16 -3.54 13.22
CA GLU A 19 2.44 -3.85 14.47
C GLU A 19 3.15 -4.93 15.30
N GLU A 20 3.73 -5.93 14.63
CA GLU A 20 4.41 -7.02 15.32
C GLU A 20 5.83 -6.64 15.77
N PHE A 21 6.51 -5.78 15.01
CA PHE A 21 7.89 -5.37 15.25
C PHE A 21 8.05 -3.85 15.21
N PRO A 22 7.60 -3.13 16.25
CA PRO A 22 7.54 -1.65 16.26
C PRO A 22 8.93 -0.96 16.29
N LEU A 23 10.01 -1.71 16.46
CA LEU A 23 11.38 -1.18 16.44
C LEU A 23 12.01 -1.21 15.03
N LEU A 24 11.34 -1.76 14.04
CA LEU A 24 11.84 -1.80 12.67
C LEU A 24 11.57 -0.48 11.95
N GLU A 25 12.57 0.01 11.21
CA GLU A 25 12.38 1.10 10.25
C GLU A 25 11.93 0.52 8.90
N ILE A 26 10.61 0.35 8.75
CA ILE A 26 10.04 -0.27 7.54
C ILE A 26 9.79 0.80 6.47
N THR A 27 10.29 0.55 5.27
CA THR A 27 10.12 1.44 4.11
C THR A 27 9.18 0.86 3.07
N ASN A 28 8.72 1.71 2.14
CA ASN A 28 7.91 1.31 0.98
C ASN A 28 8.75 1.05 -0.29
N GLU A 29 10.06 0.96 -0.13
CA GLU A 29 11.00 0.75 -1.23
C GLU A 29 10.84 -0.66 -1.84
N LEU A 30 11.23 -0.84 -3.10
CA LEU A 30 11.24 -2.17 -3.71
C LEU A 30 12.20 -3.12 -3.02
N PHE A 31 13.37 -2.61 -2.65
CA PHE A 31 14.36 -3.30 -1.86
C PHE A 31 15.19 -2.29 -1.05
N GLU A 32 15.70 -2.74 0.08
CA GLU A 32 16.56 -1.97 0.97
C GLU A 32 17.90 -2.64 1.10
N ILE A 33 18.96 -1.84 1.07
CA ILE A 33 20.32 -2.25 1.34
C ILE A 33 20.81 -1.43 2.53
N ASP A 34 20.85 -2.06 3.69
CA ASP A 34 21.30 -1.44 4.92
C ASP A 34 22.53 -2.21 5.46
N ASP A 35 23.71 -1.68 5.17
CA ASP A 35 25.01 -2.24 5.54
C ASP A 35 25.16 -3.71 5.06
N THR A 36 25.03 -4.67 5.96
CA THR A 36 25.15 -6.11 5.67
C THR A 36 23.80 -6.81 5.49
N ARG A 37 22.72 -6.08 5.51
CA ARG A 37 21.35 -6.62 5.37
C ARG A 37 20.72 -6.12 4.10
N ILE A 38 20.10 -7.05 3.38
CA ILE A 38 19.37 -6.75 2.15
C ILE A 38 17.99 -7.36 2.28
N THR A 39 16.97 -6.56 2.09
CA THR A 39 15.58 -6.99 2.13
C THR A 39 14.86 -6.52 0.86
N CYS A 40 13.86 -7.25 0.41
CA CYS A 40 13.07 -6.85 -0.77
C CYS A 40 11.58 -7.14 -0.58
N SER A 41 10.78 -6.42 -1.34
CA SER A 41 9.32 -6.54 -1.33
C SER A 41 8.79 -7.84 -1.97
N GLY A 42 9.66 -8.65 -2.56
CA GLY A 42 9.29 -9.91 -3.19
C GLY A 42 8.85 -9.77 -4.66
N GLY A 43 8.33 -10.86 -5.21
CA GLY A 43 7.96 -10.91 -6.63
C GLY A 43 9.14 -10.60 -7.54
N THR A 44 8.94 -9.79 -8.57
CA THR A 44 10.00 -9.38 -9.51
C THR A 44 11.00 -8.39 -8.89
N ALA A 45 10.71 -7.79 -7.74
CA ALA A 45 11.64 -6.90 -7.06
C ALA A 45 12.93 -7.60 -6.60
N SER A 46 12.86 -8.91 -6.35
CA SER A 46 14.07 -9.72 -6.05
C SER A 46 15.01 -9.78 -7.24
N LEU A 47 14.49 -9.85 -8.46
CA LEU A 47 15.30 -9.82 -9.69
C LEU A 47 15.94 -8.44 -9.86
N ASP A 48 15.18 -7.35 -9.69
CA ASP A 48 15.71 -5.98 -9.75
C ASP A 48 16.83 -5.77 -8.73
N MET A 49 16.62 -6.23 -7.49
CA MET A 49 17.60 -6.17 -6.42
C MET A 49 18.92 -6.86 -6.80
N ILE A 50 18.86 -8.09 -7.33
CA ILE A 50 20.06 -8.83 -7.75
C ILE A 50 20.73 -8.15 -8.94
N LEU A 51 19.98 -7.67 -9.92
CA LEU A 51 20.52 -6.94 -11.07
C LEU A 51 21.16 -5.62 -10.64
N TYR A 52 20.57 -4.93 -9.67
CA TYR A 52 21.18 -3.75 -9.05
C TYR A 52 22.52 -4.08 -8.39
N LEU A 53 22.59 -5.14 -7.58
CA LEU A 53 23.84 -5.58 -6.94
C LEU A 53 24.90 -5.97 -7.99
N ILE A 54 24.54 -6.66 -9.07
CA ILE A 54 25.44 -6.97 -10.18
C ILE A 54 25.96 -5.67 -10.80
N SER A 55 25.10 -4.66 -10.99
CA SER A 55 25.50 -3.39 -11.57
C SER A 55 26.51 -2.64 -10.71
N GLN A 56 26.36 -2.71 -9.38
CA GLN A 56 27.27 -2.06 -8.43
C GLN A 56 28.65 -2.74 -8.38
N VAL A 57 28.70 -4.06 -8.51
CA VAL A 57 29.95 -4.83 -8.36
C VAL A 57 30.65 -5.03 -9.71
N HIS A 58 29.89 -5.29 -10.77
CA HIS A 58 30.41 -5.73 -12.07
C HIS A 58 30.11 -4.75 -13.22
N GLY A 59 29.41 -3.68 -12.92
CA GLY A 59 29.03 -2.64 -13.89
C GLY A 59 27.71 -2.90 -14.60
N SER A 60 27.12 -1.83 -15.11
CA SER A 60 25.78 -1.82 -15.73
C SER A 60 25.69 -2.66 -17.00
N SER A 61 26.81 -2.83 -17.75
CA SER A 61 26.81 -3.64 -18.96
C SER A 61 26.51 -5.10 -18.68
N LEU A 62 27.12 -5.69 -17.64
CA LEU A 62 26.83 -7.08 -17.27
C LEU A 62 25.40 -7.21 -16.74
N ALA A 63 24.95 -6.27 -15.90
CA ALA A 63 23.57 -6.29 -15.40
C ALA A 63 22.54 -6.26 -16.55
N ALA A 64 22.78 -5.43 -17.59
CA ALA A 64 21.91 -5.36 -18.76
C ALA A 64 21.89 -6.68 -19.54
N GLN A 65 23.04 -7.32 -19.77
CA GLN A 65 23.13 -8.61 -20.44
C GLN A 65 22.37 -9.71 -19.66
N VAL A 66 22.52 -9.74 -18.35
CA VAL A 66 21.77 -10.68 -17.49
C VAL A 66 20.28 -10.38 -17.55
N SER A 67 19.86 -9.10 -17.48
CA SER A 67 18.47 -8.69 -17.59
C SER A 67 17.84 -9.16 -18.90
N GLU A 68 18.56 -9.06 -20.01
CA GLU A 68 18.11 -9.50 -21.33
C GLU A 68 17.87 -11.03 -21.36
N GLN A 69 18.72 -11.84 -20.71
CA GLN A 69 18.52 -13.28 -20.61
C GLN A 69 17.25 -13.68 -19.83
N PHE A 70 16.81 -12.84 -18.89
CA PHE A 70 15.56 -13.01 -18.15
C PHE A 70 14.35 -12.37 -18.84
N ILE A 71 14.51 -11.77 -20.03
CA ILE A 71 13.47 -11.04 -20.76
C ILE A 71 12.89 -9.93 -19.85
N HIS A 72 13.76 -9.33 -19.04
CA HIS A 72 13.41 -8.27 -18.09
C HIS A 72 13.81 -6.93 -18.72
N ASP A 73 12.82 -6.19 -19.21
CA ASP A 73 13.01 -5.00 -20.06
C ASP A 73 13.50 -3.75 -19.33
N ARG A 74 13.33 -3.73 -18.01
CA ARG A 74 13.73 -2.60 -17.19
C ARG A 74 14.16 -3.05 -15.78
N ILE A 75 15.37 -2.71 -15.38
CA ILE A 75 15.83 -2.82 -13.99
C ILE A 75 15.27 -1.60 -13.23
N ARG A 76 14.45 -1.87 -12.20
CA ARG A 76 13.86 -0.83 -11.36
C ARG A 76 14.82 -0.41 -10.26
N ASP A 77 14.74 0.87 -9.87
CA ASP A 77 15.51 1.41 -8.74
C ASP A 77 14.89 1.02 -7.39
N PRO A 78 15.66 1.03 -6.29
CA PRO A 78 15.11 0.81 -4.94
C PRO A 78 13.90 1.68 -4.65
N SER A 79 13.93 2.96 -5.03
CA SER A 79 12.89 3.97 -4.81
C SER A 79 11.66 3.86 -5.75
N ASP A 80 11.68 2.94 -6.70
CA ASP A 80 10.50 2.68 -7.52
C ASP A 80 9.35 2.13 -6.64
N ARG A 81 8.12 2.50 -6.96
CA ARG A 81 6.96 2.12 -6.15
C ARG A 81 6.65 0.63 -6.24
N GLN A 82 6.38 0.01 -5.11
CA GLN A 82 5.90 -1.37 -5.05
C GLN A 82 4.53 -1.55 -5.72
N ARG A 83 3.63 -0.58 -5.54
CA ARG A 83 2.26 -0.64 -6.09
C ARG A 83 2.17 0.16 -7.39
N MET A 84 1.41 -0.38 -8.32
CA MET A 84 1.01 0.38 -9.50
C MET A 84 0.30 1.67 -9.09
N GLU A 85 0.51 2.74 -9.87
CA GLU A 85 -0.21 4.00 -9.66
C GLU A 85 -1.73 3.81 -9.60
N LEU A 86 -2.40 4.60 -8.76
CA LEU A 86 -3.86 4.60 -8.61
C LEU A 86 -4.59 4.67 -9.96
N ARG A 87 -4.06 5.47 -10.88
CA ARG A 87 -4.61 5.59 -12.24
C ARG A 87 -4.69 4.23 -12.94
N SER A 88 -3.63 3.46 -12.89
CA SER A 88 -3.54 2.14 -13.51
C SER A 88 -4.36 1.10 -12.76
N ARG A 89 -4.37 1.14 -11.42
CA ARG A 89 -5.15 0.21 -10.58
C ARG A 89 -6.65 0.38 -10.74
N LEU A 90 -7.12 1.62 -10.86
CA LEU A 90 -8.55 1.95 -10.96
C LEU A 90 -9.05 2.04 -12.41
N GLY A 91 -8.15 2.09 -13.40
CA GLY A 91 -8.50 2.36 -14.79
C GLY A 91 -9.13 3.74 -15.01
N VAL A 92 -8.84 4.71 -14.13
CA VAL A 92 -9.46 6.04 -14.11
C VAL A 92 -8.39 7.11 -14.15
N SER A 93 -8.62 8.16 -14.97
CA SER A 93 -7.67 9.28 -15.13
C SER A 93 -8.15 10.58 -14.49
N HIS A 94 -9.26 10.60 -13.76
CA HIS A 94 -9.83 11.84 -13.20
C HIS A 94 -9.02 12.31 -11.97
N PRO A 95 -8.27 13.46 -12.04
CA PRO A 95 -7.28 13.81 -11.01
C PRO A 95 -7.89 13.97 -9.62
N LYS A 96 -9.05 14.65 -9.52
CA LYS A 96 -9.72 14.87 -8.22
C LYS A 96 -10.23 13.57 -7.59
N LEU A 97 -10.66 12.59 -8.40
CA LEU A 97 -11.07 11.28 -7.91
C LEU A 97 -9.86 10.50 -7.37
N LEU A 98 -8.75 10.51 -8.13
CA LEU A 98 -7.50 9.87 -7.69
C LEU A 98 -6.99 10.49 -6.39
N ALA A 99 -7.02 11.82 -6.26
CA ALA A 99 -6.63 12.49 -5.02
C ALA A 99 -7.51 12.08 -3.82
N VAL A 100 -8.83 11.98 -4.02
CA VAL A 100 -9.73 11.51 -2.94
C VAL A 100 -9.43 10.07 -2.55
N VAL A 101 -9.20 9.18 -3.51
CA VAL A 101 -8.84 7.78 -3.21
C VAL A 101 -7.50 7.69 -2.47
N SER A 102 -6.50 8.53 -2.83
CA SER A 102 -5.25 8.63 -2.09
C SER A 102 -5.49 9.03 -0.63
N PHE A 103 -6.26 10.08 -0.37
CA PHE A 103 -6.61 10.48 1.00
C PHE A 103 -7.35 9.38 1.77
N MET A 104 -8.21 8.60 1.11
CA MET A 104 -8.87 7.47 1.75
C MET A 104 -7.88 6.35 2.10
N GLU A 105 -6.90 6.04 1.23
CA GLU A 105 -5.88 5.03 1.49
C GLU A 105 -4.93 5.46 2.62
N GLU A 106 -4.61 6.75 2.73
CA GLU A 106 -3.78 7.32 3.78
C GLU A 106 -4.49 7.40 5.14
N GLY A 107 -5.81 7.63 5.15
CA GLY A 107 -6.62 7.85 6.36
C GLY A 107 -7.44 6.63 6.78
N LEU A 108 -6.88 5.42 6.81
CA LEU A 108 -7.63 4.21 7.16
C LEU A 108 -7.89 4.08 8.67
N GLU A 109 -6.98 4.55 9.49
CA GLU A 109 -7.08 4.52 10.96
C GLU A 109 -7.93 5.67 11.48
N GLU A 110 -7.74 6.88 10.93
CA GLU A 110 -8.54 8.05 11.24
C GLU A 110 -9.34 8.50 9.99
N PRO A 111 -10.49 7.86 9.72
CA PRO A 111 -11.21 8.09 8.47
C PRO A 111 -11.79 9.49 8.35
N TYR A 112 -11.46 10.15 7.26
CA TYR A 112 -12.07 11.42 6.89
C TYR A 112 -13.57 11.26 6.63
N SER A 113 -14.35 12.24 7.07
CA SER A 113 -15.76 12.37 6.68
C SER A 113 -15.89 12.66 5.18
N GLN A 114 -17.06 12.43 4.62
CA GLN A 114 -17.35 12.76 3.22
C GLN A 114 -17.17 14.26 2.92
N THR A 115 -17.47 15.11 3.91
CA THR A 115 -17.29 16.57 3.79
C THR A 115 -15.82 16.96 3.74
N GLU A 116 -14.99 16.39 4.61
CA GLU A 116 -13.54 16.63 4.61
C GLU A 116 -12.87 16.15 3.32
N LEU A 117 -13.23 14.95 2.84
CA LEU A 117 -12.72 14.44 1.56
C LEU A 117 -13.09 15.36 0.38
N ALA A 118 -14.33 15.86 0.36
CA ALA A 118 -14.77 16.79 -0.66
C ALA A 118 -13.98 18.10 -0.59
N GLN A 119 -13.80 18.66 0.60
CA GLN A 119 -13.01 19.89 0.82
C GLN A 119 -11.55 19.73 0.40
N LYS A 120 -10.89 18.65 0.81
CA LYS A 120 -9.49 18.35 0.43
C LYS A 120 -9.29 18.29 -1.09
N ALA A 121 -10.30 17.83 -1.83
CA ALA A 121 -10.24 17.75 -3.29
C ALA A 121 -10.84 18.97 -4.02
N ASN A 122 -11.22 20.01 -3.30
CA ASN A 122 -11.96 21.16 -3.85
C ASN A 122 -13.20 20.74 -4.65
N LEU A 123 -14.08 19.98 -4.00
CA LEU A 123 -15.36 19.47 -4.50
C LEU A 123 -16.47 19.78 -3.51
N SER A 124 -17.72 19.83 -4.00
CA SER A 124 -18.88 19.63 -3.14
C SER A 124 -19.12 18.13 -2.89
N THR A 125 -19.82 17.77 -1.80
CA THR A 125 -20.19 16.38 -1.50
C THR A 125 -20.99 15.74 -2.64
N ARG A 126 -21.89 16.52 -3.29
CA ARG A 126 -22.66 16.07 -4.46
C ARG A 126 -21.77 15.76 -5.67
N GLN A 127 -20.73 16.59 -5.91
CA GLN A 127 -19.74 16.32 -6.97
C GLN A 127 -18.93 15.06 -6.65
N LEU A 128 -18.51 14.89 -5.41
CA LEU A 128 -17.79 13.70 -4.95
C LEU A 128 -18.61 12.43 -5.19
N GLU A 129 -19.87 12.39 -4.76
CA GLU A 129 -20.76 11.26 -5.00
C GLU A 129 -20.94 10.96 -6.49
N ARG A 130 -21.14 11.99 -7.31
CA ARG A 130 -21.27 11.85 -8.77
C ARG A 130 -20.02 11.25 -9.40
N LEU A 131 -18.81 11.64 -8.95
CA LEU A 131 -17.56 11.07 -9.44
C LEU A 131 -17.45 9.60 -9.10
N PHE A 132 -17.70 9.22 -7.84
CA PHE A 132 -17.64 7.82 -7.41
C PHE A 132 -18.64 6.94 -8.16
N ARG A 133 -19.89 7.39 -8.30
CA ARG A 133 -20.91 6.66 -9.07
C ARG A 133 -20.52 6.52 -10.55
N LYS A 134 -20.00 7.59 -11.16
CA LYS A 134 -19.65 7.61 -12.58
C LYS A 134 -18.47 6.70 -12.92
N TYR A 135 -17.41 6.74 -12.12
CA TYR A 135 -16.14 6.09 -12.45
C TYR A 135 -15.89 4.78 -11.70
N LEU A 136 -16.42 4.63 -10.48
CA LEU A 136 -16.19 3.46 -9.62
C LEU A 136 -17.48 2.68 -9.33
N GLN A 137 -18.62 3.12 -9.86
CA GLN A 137 -19.96 2.48 -9.72
C GLN A 137 -20.36 2.20 -8.27
N THR A 138 -19.88 3.00 -7.33
CA THR A 138 -20.13 2.87 -5.89
C THR A 138 -20.32 4.25 -5.26
N THR A 139 -20.61 4.30 -3.95
CA THR A 139 -20.61 5.55 -3.18
C THR A 139 -19.25 5.75 -2.49
N PRO A 140 -18.85 7.02 -2.18
CA PRO A 140 -17.62 7.28 -1.41
C PRO A 140 -17.57 6.51 -0.10
N THR A 141 -18.67 6.52 0.66
CA THR A 141 -18.76 5.82 1.95
C THR A 141 -18.57 4.31 1.81
N ARG A 142 -19.22 3.67 0.81
CA ARG A 142 -19.06 2.22 0.59
C ARG A 142 -17.67 1.86 0.12
N TYR A 143 -17.08 2.67 -0.76
CA TYR A 143 -15.72 2.48 -1.22
C TYR A 143 -14.73 2.56 -0.04
N TYR A 144 -14.85 3.60 0.79
CA TYR A 144 -13.99 3.78 1.96
C TYR A 144 -14.14 2.64 2.98
N LEU A 145 -15.37 2.21 3.22
CA LEU A 145 -15.64 1.05 4.08
C LEU A 145 -14.93 -0.20 3.54
N ASN A 146 -14.99 -0.44 2.24
CA ASN A 146 -14.33 -1.60 1.63
C ASN A 146 -12.79 -1.54 1.76
N LEU A 147 -12.16 -0.36 1.64
CA LEU A 147 -10.72 -0.19 1.88
C LEU A 147 -10.35 -0.58 3.32
N ARG A 148 -11.10 -0.07 4.31
CA ARG A 148 -10.90 -0.36 5.73
C ARG A 148 -11.08 -1.84 6.04
N LEU A 149 -12.07 -2.48 5.46
CA LEU A 149 -12.32 -3.92 5.64
C LEU A 149 -11.29 -4.79 4.91
N ALA A 150 -10.75 -4.32 3.79
CA ALA A 150 -9.62 -4.99 3.13
C ALA A 150 -8.37 -4.97 4.03
N ARG A 151 -8.01 -3.81 4.62
CA ARG A 151 -6.93 -3.71 5.61
C ARG A 151 -7.17 -4.65 6.80
N ALA A 152 -8.38 -4.64 7.35
CA ALA A 152 -8.73 -5.53 8.45
C ALA A 152 -8.55 -7.01 8.12
N ARG A 153 -8.89 -7.43 6.89
CA ARG A 153 -8.68 -8.81 6.42
C ARG A 153 -7.19 -9.18 6.41
N HIS A 154 -6.31 -8.26 6.01
CA HIS A 154 -4.86 -8.47 6.05
C HIS A 154 -4.38 -8.63 7.49
N LEU A 155 -4.72 -7.71 8.39
CA LEU A 155 -4.34 -7.79 9.80
C LEU A 155 -4.85 -9.06 10.49
N LEU A 156 -6.10 -9.48 10.22
CA LEU A 156 -6.66 -10.75 10.75
C LEU A 156 -5.89 -11.99 10.30
N ARG A 157 -5.25 -11.96 9.15
CA ARG A 157 -4.54 -13.11 8.57
C ARG A 157 -3.06 -13.14 8.92
N GLN A 158 -2.48 -11.98 9.22
CA GLN A 158 -1.04 -11.82 9.30
C GLN A 158 -0.54 -11.51 10.71
N THR A 159 -1.43 -11.13 11.63
CA THR A 159 -1.06 -10.74 12.98
C THR A 159 -1.84 -11.51 14.04
N SER A 160 -1.34 -11.48 15.27
CA SER A 160 -2.02 -12.00 16.47
C SER A 160 -2.86 -10.92 17.19
N MET A 161 -3.08 -9.76 16.58
CA MET A 161 -3.84 -8.66 17.16
C MET A 161 -5.26 -9.05 17.58
N SER A 162 -5.74 -8.45 18.66
CA SER A 162 -7.12 -8.64 19.09
C SER A 162 -8.11 -8.04 18.07
N ILE A 163 -9.33 -8.59 18.01
CA ILE A 163 -10.41 -8.04 17.15
C ILE A 163 -10.67 -6.55 17.44
N LEU A 164 -10.52 -6.13 18.71
CA LEU A 164 -10.69 -4.73 19.08
C LEU A 164 -9.54 -3.88 18.52
N SER A 165 -8.29 -4.33 18.66
CA SER A 165 -7.12 -3.61 18.12
C SER A 165 -7.22 -3.48 16.60
N ILE A 166 -7.59 -4.54 15.88
CA ILE A 166 -7.80 -4.51 14.43
C ILE A 166 -8.92 -3.54 14.05
N ALA A 167 -10.04 -3.55 14.81
CA ALA A 167 -11.13 -2.62 14.56
C ALA A 167 -10.64 -1.15 14.67
N LEU A 168 -9.90 -0.82 15.73
CA LEU A 168 -9.35 0.53 15.93
C LEU A 168 -8.34 0.90 14.84
N ALA A 169 -7.38 0.04 14.53
CA ALA A 169 -6.39 0.25 13.45
C ALA A 169 -7.04 0.46 12.06
N CYS A 170 -8.27 -0.01 11.87
CA CYS A 170 -9.06 0.21 10.66
C CYS A 170 -10.12 1.31 10.82
N GLY A 171 -10.01 2.17 11.84
CA GLY A 171 -10.86 3.33 12.05
C GLY A 171 -12.29 3.03 12.50
N PHE A 172 -12.56 1.84 13.06
CA PHE A 172 -13.87 1.53 13.63
C PHE A 172 -13.91 1.94 15.10
N VAL A 173 -14.98 2.57 15.51
CA VAL A 173 -15.18 3.03 16.90
C VAL A 173 -15.47 1.90 17.90
N SER A 174 -15.81 0.68 17.41
CA SER A 174 -16.08 -0.47 18.27
C SER A 174 -15.94 -1.79 17.51
N ALA A 175 -15.57 -2.84 18.23
CA ALA A 175 -15.50 -4.21 17.70
C ALA A 175 -16.87 -4.72 17.23
N SER A 176 -17.96 -4.29 17.86
CA SER A 176 -19.33 -4.68 17.46
C SER A 176 -19.72 -4.10 16.10
N HIS A 177 -19.42 -2.80 15.88
CA HIS A 177 -19.66 -2.17 14.59
C HIS A 177 -18.79 -2.79 13.50
N PHE A 178 -17.49 -3.00 13.78
CA PHE A 178 -16.58 -3.71 12.89
C PHE A 178 -17.11 -5.08 12.50
N SER A 179 -17.44 -5.92 13.49
CA SER A 179 -17.92 -7.30 13.27
C SER A 179 -19.23 -7.35 12.46
N LYS A 180 -20.11 -6.36 12.63
CA LYS A 180 -21.32 -6.22 11.81
C LYS A 180 -20.94 -5.92 10.36
N CYS A 181 -20.14 -4.88 10.11
CA CYS A 181 -19.71 -4.50 8.75
C CYS A 181 -18.93 -5.63 8.05
N TYR A 182 -18.09 -6.36 8.80
CA TYR A 182 -17.25 -7.43 8.25
C TYR A 182 -18.07 -8.65 7.80
N ARG A 183 -19.21 -8.94 8.44
CA ARG A 183 -20.10 -10.06 8.08
C ARG A 183 -21.02 -9.75 6.89
N GLU A 184 -21.19 -8.47 6.54
CA GLU A 184 -22.06 -8.03 5.45
C GLU A 184 -21.35 -7.96 4.08
N ILE A 185 -20.09 -8.42 4.00
CA ILE A 185 -19.28 -8.56 2.79
C ILE A 185 -19.20 -10.03 2.38
#